data_b5236c6fc414c4f6da573d7c679ab4bf
#
_entry.id   b5236c6fc414c4f6da573d7c679ab4bf
#
_cell.length_a   1.000
_cell.length_b   1.000
_cell.length_c   1.000
_cell.angle_alpha   90.00
_cell.angle_beta   90.00
_cell.angle_gamma   90.00
#
_symmetry.space_group_name_H-M   'P 1'
#
loop_
_entity.id
_entity.type
_entity.pdbx_description
1 polymer ?
#
loop_
_entity_poly.entity_id
_entity_poly.type
_entity_poly.pdbx_seq_one_letter_code
_entity_poly.pdbx_strand_id
1 'polypeptide(L)'
;MWIDVAPDAVYSYASDPRQLATWAAGLAEGGLRLTARGWVADSPMGEVTVEFTATNALGVLDHVVRLPSGEAVYNPMRVVPAGLDATACEVVFTVRQRPGVTDEQFEADVAAVAADLESLRGLLEGQ
;
A
#
# COMPACT_ATOMS: atom_id res chain seq x y z
N MET A 1 1.47 -8.47 8.60
CA MET A 1 2.78 -8.01 9.16
C MET A 1 2.54 -7.33 10.49
N TRP A 2 3.11 -7.84 11.54
CA TRP A 2 3.06 -7.21 12.86
C TRP A 2 3.97 -5.98 12.90
N ILE A 3 3.46 -4.87 13.41
CA ILE A 3 4.23 -3.64 13.63
C ILE A 3 4.03 -3.21 15.08
N ASP A 4 5.13 -3.06 15.81
CA ASP A 4 5.11 -2.69 17.22
C ASP A 4 5.01 -1.16 17.39
N VAL A 5 3.97 -0.61 16.79
CA VAL A 5 3.62 0.82 16.80
C VAL A 5 2.10 0.90 16.86
N ALA A 6 1.57 1.91 17.53
CA ALA A 6 0.13 2.09 17.64
C ALA A 6 -0.55 2.19 16.27
N PRO A 7 -1.75 1.60 16.11
CA PRO A 7 -2.41 1.57 14.80
C PRO A 7 -2.67 2.94 14.21
N ASP A 8 -2.98 3.95 15.02
CA ASP A 8 -3.21 5.31 14.52
C ASP A 8 -1.97 5.90 13.86
N ALA A 9 -0.80 5.67 14.43
CA ALA A 9 0.47 6.16 13.87
C ALA A 9 0.79 5.44 12.56
N VAL A 10 0.56 4.13 12.50
CA VAL A 10 0.78 3.35 11.28
C VAL A 10 -0.19 3.81 10.19
N TYR A 11 -1.47 3.96 10.53
CA TYR A 11 -2.48 4.41 9.58
C TYR A 11 -2.14 5.80 9.03
N SER A 12 -1.79 6.75 9.88
CA SER A 12 -1.48 8.12 9.47
C SER A 12 -0.31 8.18 8.49
N TYR A 13 0.71 7.37 8.71
CA TYR A 13 1.87 7.33 7.82
C TYR A 13 1.54 6.61 6.51
N ALA A 14 0.95 5.43 6.60
CA ALA A 14 0.68 4.60 5.43
C ALA A 14 -0.40 5.19 4.53
N SER A 15 -1.32 5.98 5.08
CA SER A 15 -2.39 6.61 4.31
C SER A 15 -1.97 7.92 3.63
N ASP A 16 -0.79 8.44 3.92
CA ASP A 16 -0.31 9.69 3.34
C ASP A 16 0.33 9.42 1.97
N PRO A 17 -0.29 9.87 0.87
CA PRO A 17 0.26 9.64 -0.47
C PRO A 17 1.67 10.22 -0.65
N ARG A 18 2.01 11.27 0.09
CA ARG A 18 3.32 11.92 0.01
C ARG A 18 4.44 11.06 0.59
N GLN A 19 4.09 10.10 1.46
CA GLN A 19 5.05 9.19 2.08
C GLN A 19 5.17 7.85 1.34
N LEU A 20 4.34 7.62 0.33
CA LEU A 20 4.27 6.32 -0.34
C LEU A 20 5.61 5.91 -0.95
N ALA A 21 6.36 6.83 -1.52
CA ALA A 21 7.67 6.55 -2.12
C ALA A 21 8.71 6.06 -1.10
N THR A 22 8.49 6.31 0.19
CA THR A 22 9.44 5.90 1.23
C THR A 22 9.35 4.42 1.56
N TRP A 23 8.19 3.78 1.28
CA TRP A 23 8.01 2.37 1.63
C TRP A 23 7.45 1.51 0.49
N ALA A 24 6.73 2.07 -0.48
CA ALA A 24 6.11 1.33 -1.58
C ALA A 24 6.92 1.50 -2.87
N ALA A 25 8.12 0.94 -2.89
CA ALA A 25 9.10 1.17 -3.96
C ALA A 25 8.62 0.73 -5.34
N GLY A 26 7.87 -0.39 -5.41
CA GLY A 26 7.41 -0.92 -6.69
C GLY A 26 6.34 -0.07 -7.36
N LEU A 27 5.57 0.67 -6.59
CA LEU A 27 4.47 1.49 -7.11
C LEU A 27 4.87 2.94 -7.33
N ALA A 28 5.74 3.48 -6.48
CA ALA A 28 5.94 4.92 -6.41
C ALA A 28 7.42 5.28 -6.28
N GLU A 29 8.29 4.68 -7.10
CA GLU A 29 9.73 4.95 -7.07
C GLU A 29 10.04 6.44 -7.22
N GLY A 30 9.31 7.15 -8.08
CA GLY A 30 9.43 8.60 -8.25
C GLY A 30 8.47 9.42 -7.40
N GLY A 31 7.70 8.76 -6.52
CA GLY A 31 6.65 9.39 -5.74
C GLY A 31 5.35 9.57 -6.50
N LEU A 32 4.31 9.95 -5.76
CA LEU A 32 3.02 10.31 -6.34
C LEU A 32 2.94 11.82 -6.53
N ARG A 33 2.31 12.24 -7.62
CA ARG A 33 1.98 13.64 -7.87
C ARG A 33 0.48 13.80 -8.03
N LEU A 34 -0.07 14.86 -7.46
CA LEU A 34 -1.49 15.16 -7.56
C LEU A 34 -1.76 15.92 -8.87
N THR A 35 -2.69 15.39 -9.65
CA THR A 35 -3.10 15.98 -10.92
C THR A 35 -4.61 16.19 -10.94
N ALA A 36 -5.13 16.78 -12.02
CA ALA A 36 -6.58 16.89 -12.23
C ALA A 36 -7.27 15.51 -12.29
N ARG A 37 -6.52 14.43 -12.60
CA ARG A 37 -7.02 13.06 -12.63
C ARG A 37 -6.83 12.32 -11.31
N GLY A 38 -6.33 13.00 -10.25
CA GLY A 38 -6.00 12.41 -8.97
C GLY A 38 -4.51 12.14 -8.84
N TRP A 39 -4.17 11.19 -7.95
CA TRP A 39 -2.76 10.82 -7.71
C TRP A 39 -2.24 9.95 -8.86
N VAL A 40 -1.07 10.31 -9.36
CA VAL A 40 -0.44 9.67 -10.51
C VAL A 40 0.99 9.29 -10.16
N ALA A 41 1.42 8.13 -10.61
CA ALA A 41 2.80 7.66 -10.48
C ALA A 41 3.30 7.13 -11.82
N ASP A 42 4.60 7.28 -12.06
CA ASP A 42 5.25 6.61 -13.18
C ASP A 42 5.73 5.23 -12.72
N SER A 43 5.42 4.22 -13.51
CA SER A 43 5.81 2.83 -13.22
C SER A 43 6.50 2.24 -14.44
N PRO A 44 7.14 1.04 -14.29
CA PRO A 44 7.68 0.33 -15.45
C PRO A 44 6.65 0.03 -16.53
N MET A 45 5.37 -0.03 -16.16
CA MET A 45 4.26 -0.27 -17.09
C MET A 45 3.73 1.03 -17.73
N GLY A 46 4.27 2.19 -17.35
CA GLY A 46 3.79 3.51 -17.76
C GLY A 46 3.12 4.26 -16.62
N GLU A 47 2.38 5.30 -16.95
CA GLU A 47 1.70 6.13 -15.97
C GLU A 47 0.49 5.39 -15.40
N VAL A 48 0.42 5.30 -14.06
CA VAL A 48 -0.70 4.70 -13.34
C VAL A 48 -1.38 5.76 -12.47
N THR A 49 -2.70 5.61 -12.25
CA THR A 49 -3.42 6.42 -11.28
C THR A 49 -3.71 5.59 -10.05
N VAL A 50 -3.67 6.23 -8.88
CA VAL A 50 -3.94 5.56 -7.60
C VAL A 50 -5.07 6.29 -6.91
N GLU A 51 -6.12 5.53 -6.56
CA GLU A 51 -7.30 6.03 -5.89
C GLU A 51 -7.36 5.42 -4.49
N PHE A 52 -7.29 6.25 -3.47
CA PHE A 52 -7.28 5.81 -2.08
C PHE A 52 -8.67 5.87 -1.47
N THR A 53 -8.96 4.94 -0.55
CA THR A 53 -10.14 5.05 0.31
C THR A 53 -10.06 6.36 1.10
N ALA A 54 -11.19 7.05 1.21
CA ALA A 54 -11.27 8.27 2.01
C ALA A 54 -10.81 8.00 3.45
N THR A 55 -10.23 9.01 4.08
CA THR A 55 -9.78 8.93 5.48
C THR A 55 -10.91 8.41 6.36
N ASN A 56 -10.60 7.41 7.20
CA ASN A 56 -11.58 6.74 8.04
C ASN A 56 -10.97 6.35 9.39
N ALA A 57 -11.82 5.95 10.32
CA ALA A 57 -11.43 5.51 11.66
C ALA A 57 -11.35 3.98 11.77
N LEU A 58 -11.44 3.25 10.65
CA LEU A 58 -11.52 1.79 10.63
C LEU A 58 -10.21 1.13 10.20
N GLY A 59 -9.17 1.91 9.92
CA GLY A 59 -7.89 1.38 9.45
C GLY A 59 -7.92 0.88 8.01
N VAL A 60 -8.91 1.29 7.20
CA VAL A 60 -9.05 0.82 5.83
C VAL A 60 -8.15 1.65 4.92
N LEU A 61 -7.20 0.98 4.27
CA LEU A 61 -6.25 1.57 3.33
C LEU A 61 -6.40 0.99 1.92
N ASP A 62 -7.56 0.41 1.63
CA ASP A 62 -7.84 -0.16 0.32
C ASP A 62 -7.62 0.91 -0.76
N HIS A 63 -7.03 0.49 -1.88
CA HIS A 63 -6.75 1.41 -2.97
C HIS A 63 -6.88 0.70 -4.31
N VAL A 64 -7.14 1.49 -5.34
CA VAL A 64 -7.27 1.01 -6.71
C VAL A 64 -6.14 1.61 -7.54
N VAL A 65 -5.41 0.76 -8.22
CA VAL A 65 -4.39 1.17 -9.19
C VAL A 65 -4.98 0.95 -10.59
N ARG A 66 -5.04 2.03 -11.39
CA ARG A 66 -5.50 1.94 -12.77
C ARG A 66 -4.29 1.95 -13.69
N LEU A 67 -4.15 0.88 -14.46
CA LEU A 67 -3.05 0.70 -15.39
C LEU A 67 -3.29 1.46 -16.70
N PRO A 68 -2.25 1.72 -17.51
CA PRO A 68 -2.43 2.36 -18.83
C PRO A 68 -3.38 1.60 -19.75
N SER A 69 -3.48 0.28 -19.56
CA SER A 69 -4.42 -0.57 -20.32
C SER A 69 -5.88 -0.31 -19.98
N GLY A 70 -6.17 0.43 -18.91
CA GLY A 70 -7.51 0.61 -18.37
C GLY A 70 -7.90 -0.42 -17.31
N GLU A 71 -7.10 -1.45 -17.10
CA GLU A 71 -7.35 -2.43 -16.03
C GLU A 71 -7.26 -1.74 -14.66
N ALA A 72 -8.23 -2.01 -13.80
CA ALA A 72 -8.26 -1.53 -12.42
C ALA A 72 -7.91 -2.68 -11.48
N VAL A 73 -6.89 -2.48 -10.66
CA VAL A 73 -6.45 -3.48 -9.67
C VAL A 73 -6.84 -2.99 -8.30
N TYR A 74 -7.73 -3.73 -7.64
CA TYR A 74 -8.16 -3.43 -6.27
C TYR A 74 -7.22 -4.11 -5.28
N ASN A 75 -6.67 -3.32 -4.36
CA ASN A 75 -5.71 -3.80 -3.37
C ASN A 75 -6.28 -3.59 -1.97
N PRO A 76 -6.88 -4.63 -1.35
CA PRO A 76 -7.32 -4.53 0.04
C PRO A 76 -6.12 -4.40 0.98
N MET A 77 -6.15 -3.40 1.84
CA MET A 77 -5.11 -3.19 2.84
C MET A 77 -5.75 -2.65 4.11
N ARG A 78 -5.36 -3.20 5.27
CA ARG A 78 -5.96 -2.84 6.55
C ARG A 78 -4.90 -2.72 7.63
N VAL A 79 -5.11 -1.75 8.52
CA VAL A 79 -4.38 -1.67 9.78
C VAL A 79 -5.32 -2.16 10.87
N VAL A 80 -4.99 -3.29 11.49
CA VAL A 80 -5.83 -3.98 12.47
C VAL A 80 -5.19 -3.81 13.85
N PRO A 81 -5.89 -3.23 14.84
CA PRO A 81 -5.34 -3.14 16.19
C PRO A 81 -5.00 -4.51 16.77
N ALA A 82 -3.86 -4.61 17.42
CA ALA A 82 -3.38 -5.85 18.00
C ALA A 82 -3.74 -5.91 19.49
N GLY A 83 -5.01 -6.02 19.78
CA GLY A 83 -5.52 -6.08 21.13
C GLY A 83 -6.24 -4.79 21.56
N LEU A 84 -6.76 -4.81 22.79
CA LEU A 84 -7.59 -3.72 23.29
C LEU A 84 -6.83 -2.47 23.69
N ASP A 85 -5.56 -2.60 24.03
CA ASP A 85 -4.71 -1.48 24.44
C ASP A 85 -4.09 -0.71 23.28
N ALA A 86 -4.20 -1.26 22.06
CA ALA A 86 -3.83 -0.59 20.81
C ALA A 86 -2.41 -0.02 20.80
N THR A 87 -1.43 -0.72 21.39
CA THR A 87 -0.02 -0.33 21.38
C THR A 87 0.74 -0.90 20.19
N ALA A 88 0.15 -1.86 19.49
CA ALA A 88 0.69 -2.49 18.30
C ALA A 88 -0.44 -2.80 17.32
N CYS A 89 -0.09 -3.16 16.11
CA CYS A 89 -1.07 -3.49 15.07
C CYS A 89 -0.53 -4.56 14.13
N GLU A 90 -1.45 -5.09 13.33
CA GLU A 90 -1.12 -5.94 12.20
C GLU A 90 -1.56 -5.24 10.92
N VAL A 91 -0.64 -5.10 9.96
CA VAL A 91 -0.98 -4.61 8.63
C VAL A 91 -1.23 -5.82 7.73
N VAL A 92 -2.41 -5.86 7.14
CA VAL A 92 -2.85 -6.95 6.27
C VAL A 92 -2.99 -6.40 4.86
N PHE A 93 -2.31 -7.02 3.91
CA PHE A 93 -2.41 -6.67 2.50
C PHE A 93 -2.80 -7.94 1.74
N THR A 94 -3.90 -7.90 1.00
CA THR A 94 -4.38 -9.04 0.23
C THR A 94 -3.85 -8.94 -1.19
N VAL A 95 -3.07 -9.94 -1.61
CA VAL A 95 -2.58 -10.07 -2.98
C VAL A 95 -3.34 -11.20 -3.65
N ARG A 96 -3.95 -10.90 -4.80
CA ARG A 96 -4.73 -11.88 -5.57
C ARG A 96 -4.02 -12.20 -6.87
N GLN A 97 -4.07 -13.47 -7.24
CA GLN A 97 -3.66 -13.88 -8.59
C GLN A 97 -4.82 -13.62 -9.54
N ARG A 98 -4.72 -12.52 -10.29
CA ARG A 98 -5.77 -12.12 -11.24
C ARG A 98 -5.74 -13.02 -12.49
N PRO A 99 -6.86 -13.14 -13.23
CA PRO A 99 -6.88 -13.87 -14.49
C PRO A 99 -5.79 -13.36 -15.43
N GLY A 100 -5.03 -14.28 -16.05
CA GLY A 100 -3.94 -13.95 -16.94
C GLY A 100 -2.59 -13.69 -16.27
N VAL A 101 -2.55 -13.62 -14.94
CA VAL A 101 -1.30 -13.50 -14.19
C VAL A 101 -0.73 -14.89 -13.95
N THR A 102 0.52 -15.11 -14.34
CA THR A 102 1.19 -16.39 -14.13
C THR A 102 1.54 -16.61 -12.66
N ASP A 103 1.76 -17.88 -12.26
CA ASP A 103 2.20 -18.17 -10.89
C ASP A 103 3.50 -17.45 -10.55
N GLU A 104 4.43 -17.39 -11.50
CA GLU A 104 5.70 -16.70 -11.31
C GLU A 104 5.50 -15.19 -11.09
N GLN A 105 4.62 -14.56 -11.86
CA GLN A 105 4.28 -13.15 -11.69
C GLN A 105 3.61 -12.90 -10.36
N PHE A 106 2.70 -13.79 -9.96
CA PHE A 106 2.01 -13.69 -8.67
C PHE A 106 2.98 -13.80 -7.50
N GLU A 107 3.92 -14.76 -7.55
CA GLU A 107 4.95 -14.90 -6.53
C GLU A 107 5.83 -13.65 -6.43
N ALA A 108 6.16 -13.04 -7.56
CA ALA A 108 6.92 -11.79 -7.59
C ALA A 108 6.13 -10.64 -6.96
N ASP A 109 4.84 -10.56 -7.22
CA ASP A 109 3.97 -9.55 -6.62
C ASP A 109 3.89 -9.72 -5.10
N VAL A 110 3.73 -10.95 -4.63
CA VAL A 110 3.70 -11.25 -3.18
C VAL A 110 5.02 -10.85 -2.53
N ALA A 111 6.15 -11.17 -3.16
CA ALA A 111 7.46 -10.80 -2.63
C ALA A 111 7.66 -9.28 -2.60
N ALA A 112 7.18 -8.56 -3.61
CA ALA A 112 7.27 -7.10 -3.65
C ALA A 112 6.43 -6.45 -2.53
N VAL A 113 5.22 -6.92 -2.31
CA VAL A 113 4.36 -6.43 -1.23
C VAL A 113 4.98 -6.74 0.13
N ALA A 114 5.52 -7.94 0.32
CA ALA A 114 6.20 -8.29 1.57
C ALA A 114 7.40 -7.38 1.85
N ALA A 115 8.19 -7.06 0.83
CA ALA A 115 9.32 -6.15 0.97
C ALA A 115 8.86 -4.73 1.32
N ASP A 116 7.78 -4.27 0.72
CA ASP A 116 7.22 -2.94 1.01
C ASP A 116 6.73 -2.86 2.46
N LEU A 117 6.03 -3.89 2.95
CA LEU A 117 5.57 -3.93 4.34
C LEU A 117 6.75 -3.99 5.33
N GLU A 118 7.82 -4.70 5.00
CA GLU A 118 9.04 -4.69 5.80
C GLU A 118 9.66 -3.29 5.85
N SER A 119 9.68 -2.58 4.73
CA SER A 119 10.16 -1.19 4.69
C SER A 119 9.31 -0.29 5.58
N LEU A 120 7.99 -0.43 5.50
CA LEU A 120 7.06 0.33 6.34
C LEU A 120 7.32 0.06 7.83
N ARG A 121 7.46 -1.21 8.20
CA ARG A 121 7.75 -1.59 9.58
C ARG A 121 9.06 -0.99 10.06
N GLY A 122 10.11 -1.10 9.27
CA GLY A 122 11.43 -0.58 9.63
C GLY A 122 11.43 0.93 9.86
N LEU A 123 10.72 1.67 8.99
CA LEU A 123 10.59 3.11 9.13
C LEU A 123 9.86 3.50 10.41
N LEU A 124 8.78 2.81 10.73
CA LEU A 124 7.93 3.16 11.87
C LEU A 124 8.52 2.70 13.21
N GLU A 125 9.09 1.50 13.27
CA GLU A 125 9.71 0.97 14.49
C GLU A 125 11.07 1.63 14.78
N GLY A 126 11.70 2.19 13.77
CA GLY A 126 12.97 2.89 13.91
C GLY A 126 12.87 4.33 14.41
N GLN A 127 11.67 4.83 14.60
CA GLN A 127 11.43 6.21 15.07
C GLN A 127 11.37 6.31 16.59
#